data_f0b2cf3060a8d7402273f43b9ce609dc
#
_entry.id   f0b2cf3060a8d7402273f43b9ce609dc
#
_cell.length_a   1.000
_cell.length_b   1.000
_cell.length_c   1.000
_cell.angle_alpha   90.00
_cell.angle_beta   90.00
_cell.angle_gamma   90.00
#
_symmetry.space_group_name_H-M   'P 1'
#
loop_
_entity.id
_entity.type
_entity.pdbx_description
1 polymer ?
#
loop_
_entity_poly.entity_id
_entity_poly.type
_entity_poly.pdbx_seq_one_letter_code
_entity_poly.pdbx_strand_id
1 'polypeptide(L)'
;YSLSGLKLGTYTVEAVYNSKLSKTATFTVSKGTPKLDVDIKDVLAGQDEVITVTLPNDATGEITFIVDGTTYKKTLNNGIAAIAISDLTLGNHSLRVIYSGDANYNSNAADMTFNIKNSLSETVIDVNNTVYGENITVLASVTSGATGNVTFILGNLTKTVEIINGKAIATFNKLNAGTYSVRADYLGNSVYSKSSDEKSFDVAKANSNIEIITGEIEFNKNVRIWAVVNDDATGNVTFRILGLYSPRNKTIVGGNASWLISPLNSGSYVVVATYNGDNN
;
A
#
# COMPACT_ATOMS: atom_id res chain seq x y z
N TYR A 1 21.08 34.60 58.17
CA TYR A 1 22.18 34.72 57.20
C TYR A 1 22.05 33.60 56.17
N SER A 2 22.13 33.93 54.89
CA SER A 2 22.06 32.95 53.80
C SER A 2 23.45 32.81 53.19
N LEU A 3 23.89 31.58 53.01
CA LEU A 3 25.12 31.22 52.31
C LEU A 3 24.78 30.60 50.94
N SER A 4 25.49 31.00 49.92
CA SER A 4 25.36 30.47 48.56
C SER A 4 26.74 30.10 47.99
N GLY A 5 26.77 29.20 46.97
CA GLY A 5 28.00 28.84 46.27
C GLY A 5 28.97 27.98 47.10
N LEU A 6 28.48 27.27 48.10
CA LEU A 6 29.31 26.35 48.89
C LEU A 6 29.69 25.13 48.06
N LYS A 7 30.94 24.73 48.10
CA LYS A 7 31.45 23.47 47.50
C LYS A 7 31.06 22.26 48.34
N LEU A 8 31.19 21.09 47.78
CA LEU A 8 31.00 19.84 48.51
C LEU A 8 31.94 19.78 49.72
N GLY A 9 31.46 19.33 50.85
CA GLY A 9 32.25 19.24 52.07
C GLY A 9 31.43 19.43 53.32
N THR A 10 32.08 19.22 54.45
CA THR A 10 31.50 19.48 55.77
C THR A 10 31.97 20.85 56.26
N TYR A 11 31.02 21.66 56.66
CA TYR A 11 31.22 23.04 57.13
C TYR A 11 30.83 23.14 58.59
N THR A 12 31.58 23.94 59.34
CA THR A 12 31.26 24.27 60.71
C THR A 12 30.87 25.75 60.75
N VAL A 13 29.71 26.01 61.31
CA VAL A 13 29.24 27.38 61.58
C VAL A 13 29.38 27.64 63.07
N GLU A 14 30.03 28.74 63.46
CA GLU A 14 30.09 29.22 64.80
C GLU A 14 29.26 30.49 64.95
N ALA A 15 28.33 30.47 65.88
CA ALA A 15 27.57 31.66 66.27
C ALA A 15 28.18 32.21 67.58
N VAL A 16 28.67 33.47 67.57
CA VAL A 16 29.29 34.15 68.71
C VAL A 16 28.41 35.28 69.17
N TYR A 17 28.08 35.27 70.50
CA TYR A 17 27.35 36.33 71.12
C TYR A 17 28.26 37.11 72.06
N ASN A 18 28.41 38.43 71.86
CA ASN A 18 29.22 39.35 72.69
C ASN A 18 30.65 38.87 72.95
N SER A 19 31.28 38.17 72.03
CA SER A 19 32.64 37.64 72.12
C SER A 19 32.91 36.69 73.30
N LYS A 20 31.86 36.20 74.00
CA LYS A 20 31.99 35.41 75.24
C LYS A 20 31.22 34.07 75.16
N LEU A 21 30.21 34.00 74.35
CA LEU A 21 29.44 32.77 74.19
C LEU A 21 29.44 32.37 72.75
N SER A 22 29.90 31.18 72.46
CA SER A 22 29.82 30.60 71.12
C SER A 22 29.16 29.24 71.11
N LYS A 23 28.49 28.91 70.00
CA LYS A 23 28.00 27.60 69.74
C LYS A 23 28.29 27.20 68.30
N THR A 24 28.76 26.04 68.10
CA THR A 24 29.08 25.49 66.77
C THR A 24 28.01 24.50 66.33
N ALA A 25 27.75 24.46 65.01
CA ALA A 25 26.99 23.45 64.35
C ALA A 25 27.69 23.02 63.06
N THR A 26 27.53 21.78 62.66
CA THR A 26 28.10 21.28 61.41
C THR A 26 26.96 20.93 60.45
N PHE A 27 27.18 21.17 59.16
CA PHE A 27 26.33 20.69 58.08
C PHE A 27 27.19 20.24 56.91
N THR A 28 26.67 19.34 56.09
CA THR A 28 27.38 18.78 54.94
C THR A 28 26.65 19.20 53.66
N VAL A 29 27.41 19.67 52.66
CA VAL A 29 26.99 19.84 51.29
C VAL A 29 27.36 18.56 50.54
N SER A 30 26.36 17.79 50.14
CA SER A 30 26.49 16.51 49.45
C SER A 30 26.28 16.67 47.98
N LYS A 31 26.70 15.68 47.17
CA LYS A 31 26.38 15.65 45.72
C LYS A 31 24.88 15.70 45.48
N GLY A 32 24.48 16.49 44.47
CA GLY A 32 23.13 16.47 43.97
C GLY A 32 22.83 15.21 43.14
N THR A 33 21.60 14.77 43.06
CA THR A 33 21.17 13.76 42.12
C THR A 33 20.36 14.44 41.02
N PRO A 34 20.92 14.58 39.80
CA PRO A 34 20.25 15.28 38.72
C PRO A 34 19.14 14.42 38.14
N LYS A 35 18.05 15.07 37.73
CA LYS A 35 17.04 14.41 36.89
C LYS A 35 17.62 14.26 35.49
N LEU A 36 17.50 13.07 34.90
CA LEU A 36 17.75 12.83 33.48
C LEU A 36 16.53 13.31 32.69
N ASP A 37 16.67 14.36 31.90
CA ASP A 37 15.64 14.79 30.95
C ASP A 37 15.99 14.17 29.59
N VAL A 38 15.19 13.20 29.18
CA VAL A 38 15.45 12.39 27.98
C VAL A 38 14.38 12.74 26.94
N ASP A 39 14.79 13.33 25.83
CA ASP A 39 13.95 13.53 24.65
C ASP A 39 14.14 12.34 23.70
N ILE A 40 13.07 11.61 23.51
CA ILE A 40 12.97 10.46 22.61
C ILE A 40 11.56 10.45 22.01
N LYS A 41 11.43 10.16 20.71
CA LYS A 41 10.16 10.19 19.99
C LYS A 41 9.95 8.91 19.22
N ASP A 42 8.69 8.57 19.00
CA ASP A 42 8.37 7.55 18.00
C ASP A 42 8.74 8.07 16.61
N VAL A 43 9.49 7.29 15.84
CA VAL A 43 9.87 7.63 14.46
C VAL A 43 9.36 6.60 13.47
N LEU A 44 9.41 6.94 12.19
CA LEU A 44 9.02 6.04 11.11
C LEU A 44 10.22 5.18 10.67
N ALA A 45 9.96 3.96 10.27
CA ALA A 45 10.97 3.06 9.73
C ALA A 45 11.76 3.72 8.58
N GLY A 46 13.06 3.50 8.57
CA GLY A 46 13.99 4.14 7.63
C GLY A 46 14.46 5.54 8.03
N GLN A 47 14.02 6.05 9.19
CA GLN A 47 14.53 7.28 9.78
C GLN A 47 15.45 6.97 10.95
N ASP A 48 16.41 7.87 11.20
CA ASP A 48 17.27 7.77 12.38
C ASP A 48 16.49 8.17 13.63
N GLU A 49 16.61 7.39 14.70
CA GLU A 49 16.15 7.78 16.03
C GLU A 49 17.21 8.64 16.70
N VAL A 50 16.85 9.87 17.08
CA VAL A 50 17.72 10.79 17.79
C VAL A 50 17.31 10.88 19.25
N ILE A 51 18.17 10.33 20.13
CA ILE A 51 17.95 10.34 21.56
C ILE A 51 18.83 11.42 22.18
N THR A 52 18.23 12.39 22.88
CA THR A 52 18.95 13.47 23.54
C THR A 52 18.72 13.42 25.05
N VAL A 53 19.79 13.54 25.81
CA VAL A 53 19.76 13.65 27.28
C VAL A 53 20.24 15.01 27.70
N THR A 54 19.45 15.68 28.55
CA THR A 54 19.78 16.99 29.12
C THR A 54 19.89 16.87 30.65
N LEU A 55 20.97 17.44 31.18
CA LEU A 55 21.32 17.57 32.58
C LEU A 55 21.60 19.05 32.90
N PRO A 56 21.84 19.42 34.17
CA PRO A 56 22.33 20.76 34.48
C PRO A 56 23.59 21.13 33.65
N ASN A 57 23.71 22.38 33.21
CA ASN A 57 24.73 22.83 32.28
C ASN A 57 26.17 22.63 32.79
N ASP A 58 26.35 22.57 34.12
CA ASP A 58 27.63 22.33 34.78
C ASP A 58 27.91 20.83 35.03
N ALA A 59 26.98 19.92 34.68
CA ALA A 59 27.21 18.52 34.75
C ALA A 59 28.22 18.06 33.68
N THR A 60 29.18 17.24 34.12
CA THR A 60 30.23 16.65 33.28
C THR A 60 30.18 15.14 33.33
N GLY A 61 31.10 14.44 32.66
CA GLY A 61 31.12 12.98 32.62
C GLY A 61 30.49 12.38 31.38
N GLU A 62 30.01 11.15 31.48
CA GLU A 62 29.56 10.34 30.35
C GLU A 62 28.10 9.90 30.51
N ILE A 63 27.37 9.93 29.42
CA ILE A 63 26.08 9.24 29.27
C ILE A 63 26.30 7.94 28.53
N THR A 64 25.80 6.85 29.10
CA THR A 64 25.72 5.54 28.47
C THR A 64 24.26 5.30 28.06
N PHE A 65 24.02 5.09 26.77
CA PHE A 65 22.73 4.69 26.21
C PHE A 65 22.79 3.19 25.92
N ILE A 66 21.82 2.43 26.37
CA ILE A 66 21.68 1.00 26.06
C ILE A 66 20.35 0.82 25.34
N VAL A 67 20.40 0.55 24.04
CA VAL A 67 19.23 0.32 23.20
C VAL A 67 19.22 -1.15 22.81
N ASP A 68 18.20 -1.89 23.24
CA ASP A 68 18.04 -3.33 23.03
C ASP A 68 19.33 -4.12 23.34
N GLY A 69 20.04 -3.72 24.41
CA GLY A 69 21.29 -4.36 24.83
C GLY A 69 22.55 -3.83 24.12
N THR A 70 22.43 -3.04 23.06
CA THR A 70 23.56 -2.38 22.39
C THR A 70 23.93 -1.08 23.12
N THR A 71 25.22 -0.90 23.41
CA THR A 71 25.73 0.20 24.23
C THR A 71 26.38 1.28 23.39
N TYR A 72 25.97 2.53 23.62
CA TYR A 72 26.55 3.76 23.03
C TYR A 72 26.97 4.68 24.15
N LYS A 73 28.12 5.37 24.00
CA LYS A 73 28.65 6.29 25.00
C LYS A 73 28.91 7.66 24.42
N LYS A 74 28.54 8.70 25.16
CA LYS A 74 28.78 10.09 24.80
C LYS A 74 29.17 10.91 26.03
N THR A 75 30.18 11.73 25.88
CA THR A 75 30.57 12.72 26.88
C THR A 75 29.57 13.89 26.86
N LEU A 76 29.19 14.36 28.03
CA LEU A 76 28.36 15.56 28.16
C LEU A 76 29.13 16.82 27.68
N ASN A 77 28.42 17.62 26.91
CA ASN A 77 28.88 18.94 26.51
C ASN A 77 27.82 19.98 26.91
N ASN A 78 28.17 20.88 27.86
CA ASN A 78 27.22 21.83 28.46
C ASN A 78 25.92 21.13 28.95
N GLY A 79 26.06 20.01 29.61
CA GLY A 79 24.94 19.23 30.14
C GLY A 79 24.14 18.44 29.12
N ILE A 80 24.56 18.38 27.84
CA ILE A 80 23.85 17.70 26.76
C ILE A 80 24.68 16.56 26.17
N ALA A 81 24.02 15.40 25.94
CA ALA A 81 24.57 14.30 25.16
C ALA A 81 23.48 13.76 24.21
N ALA A 82 23.84 13.46 22.96
CA ALA A 82 22.92 12.92 21.96
C ALA A 82 23.55 11.79 21.14
N ILE A 83 22.74 10.83 20.73
CA ILE A 83 23.08 9.79 19.76
C ILE A 83 22.04 9.77 18.65
N ALA A 84 22.43 9.31 17.45
CA ALA A 84 21.53 8.95 16.37
C ALA A 84 21.74 7.47 16.07
N ILE A 85 20.65 6.73 15.92
CA ILE A 85 20.67 5.27 15.66
C ILE A 85 19.85 5.03 14.39
N SER A 86 20.48 4.45 13.38
CA SER A 86 19.84 4.05 12.12
C SER A 86 19.40 2.58 12.16
N ASP A 87 18.60 2.20 11.18
CA ASP A 87 18.23 0.82 10.86
C ASP A 87 17.56 0.04 12.01
N LEU A 88 16.86 0.74 12.90
CA LEU A 88 16.03 0.11 13.92
C LEU A 88 14.85 -0.62 13.25
N THR A 89 14.53 -1.82 13.76
CA THR A 89 13.42 -2.63 13.27
C THR A 89 12.07 -2.04 13.69
N LEU A 90 11.01 -2.50 13.05
CA LEU A 90 9.65 -2.14 13.48
C LEU A 90 9.33 -2.68 14.86
N GLY A 91 8.61 -1.90 15.66
CA GLY A 91 8.10 -2.29 16.96
C GLY A 91 8.69 -1.52 18.12
N ASN A 92 8.51 -2.06 19.33
CA ASN A 92 8.96 -1.44 20.56
C ASN A 92 10.43 -1.76 20.82
N HIS A 93 11.16 -0.72 21.18
CA HIS A 93 12.57 -0.77 21.58
C HIS A 93 12.72 -0.34 23.02
N SER A 94 13.66 -0.97 23.73
CA SER A 94 14.03 -0.61 25.09
C SER A 94 15.19 0.38 25.09
N LEU A 95 15.13 1.37 25.96
CA LEU A 95 16.21 2.32 26.20
C LEU A 95 16.49 2.38 27.71
N ARG A 96 17.75 2.18 28.06
CA ARG A 96 18.29 2.54 29.38
C ARG A 96 19.34 3.61 29.23
N VAL A 97 19.17 4.72 29.93
CA VAL A 97 20.13 5.84 29.99
C VAL A 97 20.80 5.82 31.35
N ILE A 98 22.15 5.91 31.39
CA ILE A 98 22.94 5.92 32.62
C ILE A 98 23.86 7.13 32.56
N TYR A 99 23.78 7.99 33.56
CA TYR A 99 24.74 9.02 33.83
C TYR A 99 25.81 8.54 34.78
N SER A 100 27.09 8.70 34.45
CA SER A 100 28.21 8.26 35.25
C SER A 100 28.35 8.94 36.61
N GLY A 101 27.73 10.12 36.74
CA GLY A 101 28.05 11.07 37.80
C GLY A 101 29.36 11.82 37.54
N ASP A 102 29.61 12.86 38.34
CA ASP A 102 30.87 13.65 38.33
C ASP A 102 31.29 14.09 39.73
N ALA A 103 32.07 15.16 39.83
CA ALA A 103 32.50 15.71 41.11
C ALA A 103 31.31 16.26 41.94
N ASN A 104 30.28 16.84 41.30
CA ASN A 104 29.16 17.54 41.94
C ASN A 104 27.88 16.73 42.00
N TYR A 105 27.73 15.77 41.10
CA TYR A 105 26.51 15.01 40.90
C TYR A 105 26.71 13.50 41.07
N ASN A 106 25.76 12.85 41.66
CA ASN A 106 25.67 11.37 41.73
C ASN A 106 25.33 10.79 40.37
N SER A 107 25.71 9.53 40.17
CA SER A 107 25.19 8.74 39.05
C SER A 107 23.67 8.59 39.15
N ASN A 108 23.00 8.49 37.99
CA ASN A 108 21.58 8.25 37.89
C ASN A 108 21.26 7.44 36.63
N ALA A 109 20.11 6.75 36.61
CA ALA A 109 19.65 6.00 35.46
C ALA A 109 18.16 6.15 35.24
N ALA A 110 17.72 5.99 34.00
CA ALA A 110 16.32 5.98 33.60
C ALA A 110 16.09 4.89 32.54
N ASP A 111 14.94 4.23 32.66
CA ASP A 111 14.49 3.21 31.70
C ASP A 111 13.24 3.73 30.97
N MET A 112 13.19 3.55 29.64
CA MET A 112 12.13 4.02 28.75
C MET A 112 11.92 3.03 27.62
N THR A 113 10.88 3.26 26.85
CA THR A 113 10.60 2.58 25.58
C THR A 113 10.20 3.59 24.51
N PHE A 114 10.46 3.27 23.26
CA PHE A 114 10.01 4.02 22.10
C PHE A 114 9.58 3.05 20.99
N ASN A 115 8.89 3.55 19.98
CA ASN A 115 8.31 2.70 18.95
C ASN A 115 8.71 3.17 17.54
N ILE A 116 9.18 2.22 16.73
CA ILE A 116 9.40 2.42 15.30
C ILE A 116 8.16 1.95 14.54
N LYS A 117 7.52 2.87 13.80
CA LYS A 117 6.26 2.64 13.07
C LYS A 117 6.52 2.56 11.57
N ASN A 118 5.65 1.82 10.84
CA ASN A 118 5.68 1.86 9.37
C ASN A 118 5.34 3.27 8.87
N SER A 119 6.02 3.67 7.80
CA SER A 119 5.56 4.76 6.95
C SER A 119 4.26 4.36 6.26
N LEU A 120 3.34 5.29 6.08
CA LEU A 120 2.11 5.03 5.33
C LEU A 120 2.43 4.76 3.87
N SER A 121 1.71 3.83 3.27
CA SER A 121 1.72 3.63 1.82
C SER A 121 0.35 3.93 1.21
N GLU A 122 0.36 4.24 -0.07
CA GLU A 122 -0.81 4.40 -0.90
C GLU A 122 -0.69 3.48 -2.11
N THR A 123 -1.79 2.87 -2.52
CA THR A 123 -1.90 2.11 -3.77
C THR A 123 -3.01 2.76 -4.60
N VAL A 124 -2.74 3.03 -5.87
CA VAL A 124 -3.70 3.64 -6.82
C VAL A 124 -3.77 2.76 -8.06
N ILE A 125 -4.99 2.36 -8.44
CA ILE A 125 -5.26 1.57 -9.65
C ILE A 125 -5.56 2.49 -10.83
N ASP A 126 -4.96 2.15 -11.97
CA ASP A 126 -5.37 2.63 -13.28
C ASP A 126 -5.77 1.44 -14.17
N VAL A 127 -7.02 1.49 -14.65
CA VAL A 127 -7.61 0.52 -15.58
C VAL A 127 -8.59 1.23 -16.49
N ASN A 128 -8.54 0.92 -17.78
CA ASN A 128 -9.43 1.48 -18.79
C ASN A 128 -10.57 0.51 -19.13
N ASN A 129 -11.71 1.07 -19.58
CA ASN A 129 -12.73 0.29 -20.23
C ASN A 129 -12.18 -0.36 -21.50
N THR A 130 -12.70 -1.52 -21.85
CA THR A 130 -12.27 -2.30 -23.02
C THR A 130 -13.48 -2.89 -23.73
N VAL A 131 -13.23 -3.68 -24.77
CA VAL A 131 -14.26 -4.37 -25.57
C VAL A 131 -14.07 -5.87 -25.45
N TYR A 132 -15.15 -6.64 -25.52
CA TYR A 132 -15.08 -8.11 -25.56
C TYR A 132 -14.06 -8.58 -26.61
N GLY A 133 -13.27 -9.56 -26.23
CA GLY A 133 -12.19 -10.09 -27.07
C GLY A 133 -10.81 -9.52 -26.80
N GLU A 134 -10.70 -8.39 -26.09
CA GLU A 134 -9.43 -7.77 -25.71
C GLU A 134 -8.97 -8.17 -24.31
N ASN A 135 -7.67 -8.07 -24.07
CA ASN A 135 -7.09 -8.28 -22.77
C ASN A 135 -7.23 -7.03 -21.89
N ILE A 136 -7.39 -7.23 -20.60
CA ILE A 136 -7.49 -6.17 -19.61
C ILE A 136 -6.11 -5.98 -18.98
N THR A 137 -5.55 -4.77 -19.10
CA THR A 137 -4.31 -4.40 -18.42
C THR A 137 -4.62 -3.46 -17.27
N VAL A 138 -4.18 -3.84 -16.07
CA VAL A 138 -4.35 -3.08 -14.82
C VAL A 138 -2.98 -2.64 -14.34
N LEU A 139 -2.82 -1.36 -14.11
CA LEU A 139 -1.64 -0.77 -13.47
C LEU A 139 -1.99 -0.44 -12.01
N ALA A 140 -1.16 -0.87 -11.09
CA ALA A 140 -1.14 -0.34 -9.72
C ALA A 140 0.13 0.49 -9.52
N SER A 141 -0.06 1.72 -9.05
CA SER A 141 1.02 2.60 -8.59
C SER A 141 1.04 2.57 -7.07
N VAL A 142 2.21 2.28 -6.48
CA VAL A 142 2.42 2.23 -5.04
C VAL A 142 3.39 3.34 -4.65
N THR A 143 3.30 3.82 -3.41
CA THR A 143 4.20 4.84 -2.84
C THR A 143 5.65 4.61 -3.29
N SER A 144 6.32 5.69 -3.68
CA SER A 144 7.73 5.65 -4.12
C SER A 144 8.64 5.03 -3.05
N GLY A 145 9.52 4.13 -3.45
CA GLY A 145 10.39 3.37 -2.56
C GLY A 145 9.76 2.10 -1.98
N ALA A 146 8.45 1.86 -2.19
CA ALA A 146 7.83 0.59 -1.83
C ALA A 146 8.40 -0.55 -2.68
N THR A 147 8.68 -1.68 -2.04
CA THR A 147 9.20 -2.92 -2.65
C THR A 147 8.29 -4.09 -2.30
N GLY A 148 8.47 -5.21 -2.97
CA GLY A 148 7.66 -6.42 -2.78
C GLY A 148 6.64 -6.58 -3.91
N ASN A 149 5.44 -7.07 -3.61
CA ASN A 149 4.45 -7.46 -4.59
C ASN A 149 3.11 -6.77 -4.38
N VAL A 150 2.37 -6.59 -5.48
CA VAL A 150 0.94 -6.25 -5.48
C VAL A 150 0.15 -7.48 -5.93
N THR A 151 -0.90 -7.79 -5.21
CA THR A 151 -1.86 -8.85 -5.58
C THR A 151 -3.11 -8.20 -6.17
N PHE A 152 -3.36 -8.48 -7.45
CA PHE A 152 -4.57 -8.05 -8.17
C PHE A 152 -5.64 -9.13 -8.07
N ILE A 153 -6.88 -8.73 -7.75
CA ILE A 153 -8.04 -9.60 -7.60
C ILE A 153 -9.15 -9.09 -8.52
N LEU A 154 -9.54 -9.93 -9.48
CA LEU A 154 -10.59 -9.62 -10.45
C LEU A 154 -11.60 -10.80 -10.46
N GLY A 155 -12.68 -10.67 -9.69
CA GLY A 155 -13.59 -11.79 -9.42
C GLY A 155 -12.84 -12.98 -8.78
N ASN A 156 -12.84 -14.12 -9.47
CA ASN A 156 -12.12 -15.32 -9.03
C ASN A 156 -10.67 -15.39 -9.54
N LEU A 157 -10.25 -14.43 -10.34
CA LEU A 157 -8.89 -14.37 -10.89
C LEU A 157 -7.97 -13.60 -9.97
N THR A 158 -6.80 -14.15 -9.68
CA THR A 158 -5.78 -13.50 -8.85
C THR A 158 -4.44 -13.54 -9.56
N LYS A 159 -3.73 -12.40 -9.54
CA LYS A 159 -2.35 -12.27 -10.03
C LYS A 159 -1.51 -11.49 -9.06
N THR A 160 -0.34 -12.04 -8.73
CA THR A 160 0.66 -11.36 -7.89
C THR A 160 1.82 -10.94 -8.77
N VAL A 161 2.18 -9.66 -8.70
CA VAL A 161 3.19 -9.01 -9.56
C VAL A 161 4.15 -8.20 -8.71
N GLU A 162 5.44 -8.31 -9.00
CA GLU A 162 6.49 -7.54 -8.34
C GLU A 162 6.38 -6.04 -8.67
N ILE A 163 6.67 -5.20 -7.68
CA ILE A 163 6.75 -3.75 -7.84
C ILE A 163 8.10 -3.40 -8.46
N ILE A 164 8.06 -2.76 -9.64
CA ILE A 164 9.23 -2.23 -10.32
C ILE A 164 9.06 -0.71 -10.45
N ASN A 165 9.97 0.06 -9.85
CA ASN A 165 9.92 1.53 -9.86
C ASN A 165 8.55 2.09 -9.39
N GLY A 166 8.00 1.53 -8.31
CA GLY A 166 6.72 1.94 -7.74
C GLY A 166 5.48 1.50 -8.52
N LYS A 167 5.62 0.59 -9.49
CA LYS A 167 4.53 0.13 -10.35
C LYS A 167 4.47 -1.38 -10.44
N ALA A 168 3.26 -1.93 -10.48
CA ALA A 168 2.98 -3.32 -10.80
C ALA A 168 1.92 -3.38 -11.91
N ILE A 169 2.10 -4.25 -12.91
CA ILE A 169 1.20 -4.34 -14.07
C ILE A 169 0.72 -5.78 -14.22
N ALA A 170 -0.58 -5.98 -14.13
CA ALA A 170 -1.22 -7.27 -14.39
C ALA A 170 -2.04 -7.22 -15.68
N THR A 171 -1.95 -8.28 -16.51
CA THR A 171 -2.81 -8.44 -17.67
C THR A 171 -3.71 -9.65 -17.46
N PHE A 172 -5.02 -9.47 -17.58
CA PHE A 172 -6.02 -10.53 -17.54
C PHE A 172 -6.48 -10.84 -18.95
N ASN A 173 -6.82 -12.11 -19.17
CA ASN A 173 -7.40 -12.52 -20.45
C ASN A 173 -8.79 -11.91 -20.61
N LYS A 174 -9.25 -11.87 -21.87
CA LYS A 174 -10.57 -11.35 -22.25
C LYS A 174 -11.70 -11.87 -21.35
N LEU A 175 -12.55 -10.97 -20.91
CA LEU A 175 -13.77 -11.22 -20.15
C LEU A 175 -15.00 -11.07 -21.06
N ASN A 176 -16.13 -11.61 -20.64
CA ASN A 176 -17.42 -11.31 -21.27
C ASN A 176 -17.78 -9.83 -21.10
N ALA A 177 -18.68 -9.32 -21.93
CA ALA A 177 -19.20 -7.97 -21.77
C ALA A 177 -19.92 -7.83 -20.42
N GLY A 178 -19.67 -6.73 -19.73
CA GLY A 178 -20.22 -6.46 -18.39
C GLY A 178 -19.38 -5.46 -17.61
N THR A 179 -19.83 -5.15 -16.40
CA THR A 179 -19.11 -4.29 -15.46
C THR A 179 -18.36 -5.14 -14.45
N TYR A 180 -17.11 -4.80 -14.21
CA TYR A 180 -16.18 -5.52 -13.32
C TYR A 180 -15.55 -4.57 -12.32
N SER A 181 -15.13 -5.11 -11.18
CA SER A 181 -14.27 -4.41 -10.22
C SER A 181 -12.96 -5.18 -10.08
N VAL A 182 -11.85 -4.46 -10.08
CA VAL A 182 -10.51 -4.98 -9.79
C VAL A 182 -9.97 -4.32 -8.56
N ARG A 183 -9.45 -5.14 -7.64
CA ARG A 183 -8.78 -4.70 -6.42
C ARG A 183 -7.29 -5.02 -6.51
N ALA A 184 -6.46 -4.10 -6.01
CA ALA A 184 -5.02 -4.28 -5.86
C ALA A 184 -4.63 -4.14 -4.40
N ASP A 185 -4.01 -5.17 -3.84
CA ASP A 185 -3.54 -5.23 -2.45
C ASP A 185 -2.01 -5.22 -2.42
N TYR A 186 -1.44 -4.20 -1.80
CA TYR A 186 -0.06 -4.17 -1.36
C TYR A 186 0.02 -4.55 0.10
N LEU A 187 0.79 -5.60 0.45
CA LEU A 187 0.85 -6.12 1.82
C LEU A 187 1.82 -5.36 2.74
N GLY A 188 2.52 -4.36 2.20
CA GLY A 188 3.56 -3.65 2.93
C GLY A 188 4.91 -4.37 2.89
N ASN A 189 5.91 -3.75 3.51
CA ASN A 189 7.24 -4.32 3.73
C ASN A 189 7.80 -3.86 5.09
N SER A 190 9.11 -3.95 5.32
CA SER A 190 9.76 -3.52 6.56
C SER A 190 9.72 -2.00 6.81
N VAL A 191 9.38 -1.19 5.80
CA VAL A 191 9.32 0.28 5.89
C VAL A 191 7.89 0.80 5.76
N TYR A 192 7.13 0.25 4.83
CA TYR A 192 5.80 0.74 4.46
C TYR A 192 4.68 -0.18 4.97
N SER A 193 3.59 0.43 5.44
CA SER A 193 2.35 -0.26 5.80
C SER A 193 1.66 -0.85 4.56
N LYS A 194 0.71 -1.75 4.77
CA LYS A 194 -0.19 -2.23 3.72
C LYS A 194 -1.09 -1.11 3.21
N SER A 195 -1.46 -1.18 1.91
CA SER A 195 -2.45 -0.32 1.28
C SER A 195 -3.21 -1.07 0.18
N SER A 196 -4.37 -0.59 -0.21
CA SER A 196 -5.16 -1.18 -1.28
C SER A 196 -6.01 -0.13 -1.97
N ASP A 197 -6.38 -0.42 -3.22
CA ASP A 197 -7.35 0.35 -3.99
C ASP A 197 -8.25 -0.59 -4.77
N GLU A 198 -9.44 -0.11 -5.15
CA GLU A 198 -10.42 -0.84 -5.94
C GLU A 198 -11.03 0.07 -6.98
N LYS A 199 -11.10 -0.38 -8.25
CA LYS A 199 -11.64 0.40 -9.35
C LYS A 199 -12.52 -0.46 -10.25
N SER A 200 -13.67 0.11 -10.65
CA SER A 200 -14.57 -0.51 -11.62
C SER A 200 -14.21 -0.09 -13.04
N PHE A 201 -14.48 -0.98 -14.00
CA PHE A 201 -14.36 -0.74 -15.44
C PHE A 201 -15.39 -1.55 -16.21
N ASP A 202 -15.65 -1.16 -17.45
CA ASP A 202 -16.61 -1.81 -18.32
C ASP A 202 -15.90 -2.55 -19.47
N VAL A 203 -16.41 -3.75 -19.77
CA VAL A 203 -16.14 -4.47 -21.00
C VAL A 203 -17.36 -4.33 -21.88
N ALA A 204 -17.24 -3.53 -22.95
CA ALA A 204 -18.31 -3.32 -23.90
C ALA A 204 -18.48 -4.56 -24.79
N LYS A 205 -19.66 -4.72 -25.39
CA LYS A 205 -19.91 -5.74 -26.41
C LYS A 205 -19.05 -5.46 -27.65
N ALA A 206 -18.57 -6.53 -28.30
CA ALA A 206 -17.90 -6.42 -29.58
C ALA A 206 -18.90 -6.05 -30.72
N ASN A 207 -18.38 -5.39 -31.73
CA ASN A 207 -19.12 -5.21 -32.96
C ASN A 207 -19.24 -6.53 -33.70
N SER A 208 -20.42 -6.83 -34.19
CA SER A 208 -20.67 -8.01 -35.01
C SER A 208 -20.81 -7.66 -36.48
N ASN A 209 -20.35 -8.56 -37.34
CA ASN A 209 -20.58 -8.54 -38.77
C ASN A 209 -21.49 -9.71 -39.15
N ILE A 210 -22.29 -9.54 -40.19
CA ILE A 210 -23.08 -10.60 -40.76
C ILE A 210 -22.94 -10.58 -42.28
N GLU A 211 -22.69 -11.74 -42.87
CA GLU A 211 -22.64 -11.97 -44.31
C GLU A 211 -23.68 -13.01 -44.70
N ILE A 212 -24.34 -12.82 -45.85
CA ILE A 212 -25.26 -13.78 -46.39
C ILE A 212 -24.60 -14.49 -47.55
N ILE A 213 -24.56 -15.82 -47.52
CA ILE A 213 -24.07 -16.68 -48.61
C ILE A 213 -25.24 -17.45 -49.15
N THR A 214 -25.47 -17.32 -50.46
CA THR A 214 -26.41 -18.11 -51.24
C THR A 214 -25.66 -18.91 -52.28
N GLY A 215 -25.93 -20.19 -52.40
CA GLY A 215 -25.43 -20.96 -53.54
C GLY A 215 -26.22 -20.66 -54.84
N GLU A 216 -25.85 -21.33 -55.92
CA GLU A 216 -26.65 -21.31 -57.15
C GLU A 216 -28.07 -21.85 -56.86
N ILE A 217 -29.06 -21.16 -57.38
CA ILE A 217 -30.45 -21.44 -57.12
C ILE A 217 -31.11 -21.93 -58.45
N GLU A 218 -31.44 -23.19 -58.50
CA GLU A 218 -32.13 -23.80 -59.65
C GLU A 218 -33.62 -23.83 -59.40
N PHE A 219 -34.37 -23.67 -60.48
CA PHE A 219 -35.82 -23.83 -60.45
C PHE A 219 -36.22 -25.21 -59.93
N ASN A 220 -37.23 -25.27 -59.06
CA ASN A 220 -37.80 -26.47 -58.45
C ASN A 220 -36.80 -27.26 -57.55
N LYS A 221 -35.74 -26.62 -57.03
CA LYS A 221 -34.81 -27.19 -56.04
C LYS A 221 -34.91 -26.44 -54.71
N ASN A 222 -34.61 -27.17 -53.64
CA ASN A 222 -34.47 -26.53 -52.32
C ASN A 222 -33.25 -25.62 -52.31
N VAL A 223 -33.38 -24.45 -51.67
CA VAL A 223 -32.31 -23.46 -51.53
C VAL A 223 -31.85 -23.46 -50.10
N ARG A 224 -30.53 -23.56 -49.88
CA ARG A 224 -29.96 -23.33 -48.57
C ARG A 224 -29.29 -21.96 -48.57
N ILE A 225 -29.71 -21.10 -47.61
CA ILE A 225 -29.14 -19.79 -47.38
C ILE A 225 -28.35 -19.89 -46.07
N TRP A 226 -27.15 -19.36 -46.06
CA TRP A 226 -26.30 -19.24 -44.88
C TRP A 226 -26.16 -17.78 -44.46
N ALA A 227 -26.08 -17.58 -43.16
CA ALA A 227 -25.60 -16.36 -42.58
C ALA A 227 -24.34 -16.69 -41.78
N VAL A 228 -23.27 -16.00 -42.06
CA VAL A 228 -21.98 -16.11 -41.39
C VAL A 228 -21.80 -14.90 -40.51
N VAL A 229 -21.53 -15.11 -39.23
CA VAL A 229 -21.25 -14.07 -38.23
C VAL A 229 -19.88 -14.34 -37.64
N ASN A 230 -19.45 -13.57 -36.63
CA ASN A 230 -18.20 -13.83 -35.92
C ASN A 230 -18.15 -15.28 -35.40
N ASP A 231 -16.98 -15.92 -35.42
CA ASP A 231 -16.80 -17.34 -35.08
C ASP A 231 -17.27 -17.71 -33.66
N ASP A 232 -17.13 -16.77 -32.71
CA ASP A 232 -17.53 -16.93 -31.31
C ASP A 232 -18.94 -16.40 -31.00
N ALA A 233 -19.65 -15.86 -32.01
CA ALA A 233 -21.02 -15.39 -31.87
C ALA A 233 -21.97 -16.54 -31.53
N THR A 234 -22.87 -16.28 -30.60
CA THR A 234 -23.91 -17.20 -30.16
C THR A 234 -25.32 -16.65 -30.42
N GLY A 235 -26.36 -17.39 -30.00
CA GLY A 235 -27.73 -16.92 -30.17
C GLY A 235 -28.32 -17.31 -31.53
N ASN A 236 -29.04 -16.37 -32.19
CA ASN A 236 -29.84 -16.69 -33.38
C ASN A 236 -29.70 -15.62 -34.47
N VAL A 237 -29.85 -16.08 -35.71
CA VAL A 237 -30.10 -15.21 -36.89
C VAL A 237 -31.57 -15.33 -37.29
N THR A 238 -32.19 -14.22 -37.50
CA THR A 238 -33.55 -14.12 -38.09
C THR A 238 -33.44 -13.95 -39.60
N PHE A 239 -33.92 -14.92 -40.36
CA PHE A 239 -34.00 -14.84 -41.82
C PHE A 239 -35.39 -14.40 -42.25
N ARG A 240 -35.45 -13.58 -43.30
CA ARG A 240 -36.68 -13.15 -44.01
C ARG A 240 -36.46 -13.23 -45.52
N ILE A 241 -37.49 -13.68 -46.27
CA ILE A 241 -37.59 -13.43 -47.69
C ILE A 241 -38.75 -12.48 -47.86
N LEU A 242 -38.48 -11.29 -48.35
CA LEU A 242 -39.49 -10.24 -48.44
C LEU A 242 -40.65 -10.64 -49.36
N GLY A 243 -41.85 -10.51 -48.80
CA GLY A 243 -43.10 -10.82 -49.55
C GLY A 243 -43.48 -12.32 -49.65
N LEU A 244 -42.63 -13.27 -49.05
CA LEU A 244 -42.86 -14.69 -49.24
C LEU A 244 -43.14 -15.45 -47.96
N TYR A 245 -42.27 -15.34 -46.95
CA TYR A 245 -42.34 -16.15 -45.74
C TYR A 245 -42.32 -15.33 -44.47
N SER A 246 -42.98 -15.86 -43.43
CA SER A 246 -42.79 -15.36 -42.07
C SER A 246 -41.33 -15.50 -41.64
N PRO A 247 -40.81 -14.63 -40.78
CA PRO A 247 -39.44 -14.70 -40.26
C PRO A 247 -39.10 -16.05 -39.64
N ARG A 248 -37.90 -16.52 -39.83
CA ARG A 248 -37.39 -17.80 -39.30
C ARG A 248 -36.13 -17.56 -38.48
N ASN A 249 -36.17 -17.92 -37.19
CA ASN A 249 -35.02 -17.88 -36.33
C ASN A 249 -34.22 -19.21 -36.51
N LYS A 250 -32.90 -19.09 -36.65
CA LYS A 250 -31.96 -20.18 -36.75
C LYS A 250 -30.82 -19.97 -35.77
N THR A 251 -30.55 -20.98 -34.96
CA THR A 251 -29.46 -20.96 -34.00
C THR A 251 -28.11 -20.97 -34.71
N ILE A 252 -27.18 -20.18 -34.19
CA ILE A 252 -25.81 -20.11 -34.66
C ILE A 252 -25.02 -21.30 -34.08
N VAL A 253 -24.25 -21.96 -34.94
CA VAL A 253 -23.30 -23.00 -34.57
C VAL A 253 -21.98 -22.72 -35.27
N GLY A 254 -20.89 -22.45 -34.49
CA GLY A 254 -19.57 -22.12 -35.03
C GLY A 254 -19.62 -20.93 -36.01
N GLY A 255 -20.23 -19.82 -35.60
CA GLY A 255 -20.35 -18.60 -36.42
C GLY A 255 -21.35 -18.71 -37.58
N ASN A 256 -22.08 -19.81 -37.73
CA ASN A 256 -22.96 -20.07 -38.90
C ASN A 256 -24.41 -20.35 -38.51
N ALA A 257 -25.33 -19.77 -39.23
CA ALA A 257 -26.74 -20.17 -39.20
C ALA A 257 -27.23 -20.46 -40.62
N SER A 258 -28.14 -21.45 -40.81
CA SER A 258 -28.65 -21.74 -42.14
C SER A 258 -30.16 -21.98 -42.13
N TRP A 259 -30.79 -21.67 -43.26
CA TRP A 259 -32.18 -21.94 -43.52
C TRP A 259 -32.35 -22.67 -44.88
N LEU A 260 -32.95 -23.86 -44.85
CA LEU A 260 -33.31 -24.58 -46.02
C LEU A 260 -34.75 -24.16 -46.45
N ILE A 261 -34.88 -23.65 -47.64
CA ILE A 261 -36.14 -23.10 -48.20
C ILE A 261 -36.63 -24.07 -49.21
N SER A 262 -37.97 -24.31 -49.25
CA SER A 262 -38.63 -25.10 -50.28
C SER A 262 -38.47 -24.43 -51.66
N PRO A 263 -38.66 -25.17 -52.77
CA PRO A 263 -38.48 -24.63 -54.11
C PRO A 263 -39.24 -23.34 -54.32
N LEU A 264 -38.56 -22.39 -54.95
CA LEU A 264 -39.12 -21.09 -55.31
C LEU A 264 -39.46 -21.05 -56.81
N ASN A 265 -40.47 -20.26 -57.21
CA ASN A 265 -40.73 -19.97 -58.60
C ASN A 265 -39.60 -19.12 -59.21
N SER A 266 -39.49 -19.10 -60.53
CA SER A 266 -38.56 -18.18 -61.20
C SER A 266 -38.88 -16.71 -60.86
N GLY A 267 -37.85 -15.98 -60.45
CA GLY A 267 -38.00 -14.58 -60.06
C GLY A 267 -36.79 -14.09 -59.23
N SER A 268 -36.83 -12.82 -58.87
CA SER A 268 -35.85 -12.19 -58.00
C SER A 268 -36.38 -12.09 -56.58
N TYR A 269 -35.61 -12.47 -55.62
CA TYR A 269 -36.00 -12.47 -54.20
C TYR A 269 -34.98 -11.71 -53.38
N VAL A 270 -35.45 -10.96 -52.39
CA VAL A 270 -34.62 -10.24 -51.44
C VAL A 270 -34.58 -11.03 -50.11
N VAL A 271 -33.40 -11.45 -49.72
CA VAL A 271 -33.14 -12.12 -48.45
C VAL A 271 -32.58 -11.13 -47.47
N VAL A 272 -33.12 -11.08 -46.27
CA VAL A 272 -32.60 -10.31 -45.15
C VAL A 272 -32.24 -11.29 -44.03
N ALA A 273 -31.03 -11.22 -43.52
CA ALA A 273 -30.61 -11.89 -42.31
C ALA A 273 -30.24 -10.88 -41.24
N THR A 274 -30.76 -11.07 -40.07
CA THR A 274 -30.47 -10.19 -38.92
C THR A 274 -29.91 -11.05 -37.82
N TYR A 275 -28.67 -10.74 -37.39
CA TYR A 275 -28.12 -11.30 -36.16
C TYR A 275 -28.75 -10.59 -34.97
N ASN A 276 -29.32 -11.33 -34.04
CA ASN A 276 -30.07 -10.79 -32.91
C ASN A 276 -29.15 -10.39 -31.73
N GLY A 277 -27.85 -10.56 -31.91
CA GLY A 277 -26.88 -10.32 -30.85
C GLY A 277 -26.83 -11.42 -29.79
N ASP A 278 -25.84 -11.38 -28.96
CA ASP A 278 -25.69 -12.18 -27.74
C ASP A 278 -25.26 -11.32 -26.53
N ASN A 279 -24.65 -11.93 -25.54
CA ASN A 279 -24.20 -11.21 -24.35
C ASN A 279 -22.83 -10.52 -24.54
N ASN A 280 -22.09 -10.84 -25.57
CA ASN A 280 -20.74 -10.38 -25.86
C ASN A 280 -20.68 -9.59 -27.18
#